data_d59a065f895ed89581220b69a0cf62c5
#
_entry.id   d59a065f895ed89581220b69a0cf62c5
#
_cell.length_a   1.000
_cell.length_b   1.000
_cell.length_c   1.000
_cell.angle_alpha   90.00
_cell.angle_beta   90.00
_cell.angle_gamma   90.00
#
_symmetry.space_group_name_H-M   'P 1'
#
loop_
_entity.id
_entity.type
_entity.pdbx_description
1 polymer ?
#
loop_
_entity_poly.entity_id
_entity_poly.type
_entity_poly.pdbx_seq_one_letter_code
_entity_poly.pdbx_strand_id
1 'polypeptide(L)' 'MVTDEIQKVTELEQEVKQKKENAAAQNKQRVSQAQRAARLAVEQARQQAETEA' A
#
# COMPACT_ATOMS: atom_id res chain seq x y z
N MET A 1 37.31 11.59 3.97
CA MET A 1 37.09 12.57 5.06
C MET A 1 35.89 12.21 5.87
N VAL A 2 35.86 12.57 7.14
CA VAL A 2 34.73 12.26 8.05
C VAL A 2 33.41 12.84 7.55
N THR A 3 33.47 14.01 6.90
CA THR A 3 32.28 14.67 6.35
C THR A 3 31.60 13.84 5.24
N ASP A 4 32.38 13.19 4.40
CA ASP A 4 31.85 12.35 3.31
C ASP A 4 31.18 11.10 3.86
N GLU A 5 31.74 10.51 4.92
CA GLU A 5 31.18 9.34 5.57
C GLU A 5 29.83 9.67 6.26
N ILE A 6 29.75 10.81 6.93
CA ILE A 6 28.52 11.29 7.55
C ILE A 6 27.47 11.56 6.48
N GLN A 7 27.86 12.15 5.36
CA GLN A 7 26.93 12.43 4.26
C GLN A 7 26.37 11.14 3.66
N LYS A 8 27.22 10.13 3.47
CA LYS A 8 26.77 8.82 2.96
C LYS A 8 25.79 8.13 3.91
N VAL A 9 26.06 8.20 5.21
CA VAL A 9 25.14 7.63 6.20
C VAL A 9 23.81 8.34 6.16
N THR A 10 23.81 9.66 6.06
CA THR A 10 22.58 10.47 5.97
C THR A 10 21.80 10.11 4.70
N GLU A 11 22.46 9.95 3.58
CA GLU A 11 21.83 9.56 2.32
C GLU A 11 21.19 8.17 2.41
N LEU A 12 21.88 7.22 3.03
CA LEU A 12 21.35 5.87 3.26
C LEU A 12 20.14 5.89 4.16
N GLU A 13 20.17 6.68 5.22
CA GLU A 13 19.02 6.82 6.12
C GLU A 13 17.81 7.39 5.40
N GLN A 14 18.02 8.36 4.54
CA GLN A 14 16.95 8.95 3.75
C GLN A 14 16.37 7.95 2.75
N GLU A 15 17.21 7.16 2.09
CA GLU A 15 16.75 6.11 1.19
C GLU A 15 15.90 5.08 1.90
N VAL A 16 16.36 4.61 3.07
CA VAL A 16 15.62 3.63 3.86
C VAL A 16 14.28 4.20 4.29
N LYS A 17 14.27 5.43 4.77
CA LYS A 17 13.03 6.11 5.17
C LYS A 17 12.05 6.22 4.01
N GLN A 18 12.53 6.61 2.84
CA GLN A 18 11.69 6.76 1.66
C GLN A 18 11.15 5.42 1.18
N LYS A 19 11.96 4.37 1.21
CA LYS A 19 11.50 3.02 0.88
C LYS A 19 10.42 2.52 1.83
N LYS A 20 10.57 2.79 3.11
CA LYS A 20 9.56 2.43 4.12
C LYS A 20 8.25 3.18 3.88
N GLU A 21 8.33 4.48 3.58
CA GLU A 21 7.15 5.29 3.29
C GLU A 21 6.44 4.80 2.03
N ASN A 22 7.20 4.47 1.00
CA ASN A 22 6.65 3.95 -0.26
C ASN A 22 5.99 2.59 -0.04
N ALA A 23 6.62 1.70 0.72
CA ALA A 23 6.07 0.39 1.03
C ALA A 23 4.77 0.51 1.83
N ALA A 24 4.73 1.42 2.82
CA ALA A 24 3.52 1.67 3.60
C ALA A 24 2.39 2.21 2.73
N ALA A 25 2.70 3.13 1.81
CA ALA A 25 1.71 3.69 0.88
C ALA A 25 1.18 2.62 -0.07
N GLN A 26 2.05 1.76 -0.60
CA GLN A 26 1.64 0.65 -1.47
C GLN A 26 0.76 -0.36 -0.73
N ASN A 27 1.12 -0.69 0.51
CA ASN A 27 0.32 -1.62 1.31
C ASN A 27 -1.06 -1.05 1.59
N LYS A 28 -1.14 0.24 1.93
CA LYS A 28 -2.41 0.91 2.16
C LYS A 28 -3.28 0.88 0.92
N GLN A 29 -2.68 1.11 -0.25
CA GLN A 29 -3.39 1.07 -1.53
C GLN A 29 -3.89 -0.33 -1.85
N ARG A 30 -3.07 -1.37 -1.61
CA ARG A 30 -3.46 -2.76 -1.81
C ARG A 30 -4.63 -3.17 -0.92
N VAL A 31 -4.58 -2.78 0.35
CA VAL A 31 -5.67 -3.07 1.29
C VAL A 31 -6.94 -2.37 0.85
N SER A 32 -6.85 -1.10 0.45
CA SER A 32 -8.00 -0.34 -0.03
C SER A 32 -8.61 -0.99 -1.28
N GLN A 33 -7.79 -1.42 -2.24
CA GLN A 33 -8.25 -2.10 -3.43
C GLN A 33 -8.91 -3.44 -3.11
N ALA A 34 -8.32 -4.21 -2.19
CA ALA A 34 -8.87 -5.49 -1.77
C ALA A 34 -10.23 -5.32 -1.09
N GLN A 35 -10.37 -4.29 -0.26
CA GLN A 35 -11.64 -3.99 0.40
C GLN A 35 -12.72 -3.58 -0.60
N ARG A 36 -12.37 -2.78 -1.59
CA ARG A 36 -13.30 -2.39 -2.67
C ARG A 36 -13.74 -3.59 -3.48
N ALA A 37 -12.79 -4.45 -3.84
CA ALA A 37 -13.09 -5.67 -4.59
C ALA A 37 -14.01 -6.60 -3.79
N ALA A 38 -13.76 -6.74 -2.50
CA ALA A 38 -14.60 -7.57 -1.62
C ALA A 38 -16.01 -7.01 -1.52
N ARG A 39 -16.16 -5.70 -1.35
CA ARG A 39 -17.48 -5.06 -1.30
C ARG A 39 -18.24 -5.23 -2.60
N LEU A 40 -17.55 -5.06 -3.72
CA LEU A 40 -18.16 -5.25 -5.04
C LEU A 40 -18.63 -6.68 -5.22
N ALA A 41 -17.82 -7.66 -4.84
CA ALA A 41 -18.18 -9.07 -4.95
C ALA A 41 -19.40 -9.41 -4.10
N VAL A 42 -19.48 -8.89 -2.87
CA VAL A 42 -20.63 -9.07 -2.00
C VAL A 42 -21.88 -8.45 -2.62
N GLU A 43 -21.77 -7.23 -3.15
CA GLU A 43 -22.89 -6.55 -3.78
C GLU A 43 -23.38 -7.28 -5.02
N GLN A 44 -22.48 -7.79 -5.83
CA GLN A 44 -22.85 -8.57 -7.01
C GLN A 44 -23.56 -9.87 -6.63
N ALA A 45 -23.07 -10.55 -5.60
CA ALA A 45 -23.68 -11.77 -5.09
C ALA A 45 -25.09 -11.50 -4.54
N ARG A 46 -25.27 -10.38 -3.84
CA ARG A 46 -26.56 -9.97 -3.34
C ARG A 46 -27.56 -9.68 -4.45
N GLN A 47 -27.13 -8.94 -5.46
CA GLN A 47 -27.98 -8.64 -6.63
C GLN A 47 -28.36 -9.90 -7.37
N GLN A 48 -27.44 -10.83 -7.54
CA GLN A 48 -27.69 -12.09 -8.20
C GLN A 48 -28.69 -12.94 -7.42
N ALA A 49 -28.54 -12.99 -6.11
CA ALA A 49 -29.50 -13.71 -5.26
C ALA A 49 -30.91 -13.11 -5.35
N GLU A 50 -31.01 -11.79 -5.41
CA GLU A 50 -32.29 -11.10 -5.56
C GLU A 50 -32.96 -11.40 -6.89
N THR A 51 -32.19 -11.48 -7.97
CA THR A 51 -32.75 -11.76 -9.31
C THR A 51 -33.14 -13.21 -9.49
N GLU A 52 -32.47 -14.14 -8.77
CA GLU A 52 -32.77 -15.57 -8.85
C GLU A 52 -33.90 -16.01 -7.94
N ALA A 53 -34.26 -15.18 -6.97
CA ALA A 53 -35.37 -15.47 -6.06
C ALA A 53 -36.70 -15.27 -6.79
#